data_4ee68abb8271e029076ebd5fb0a95ba9
#
_entry.id   4ee68abb8271e029076ebd5fb0a95ba9
#
_cell.length_a   1.000
_cell.length_b   1.000
_cell.length_c   1.000
_cell.angle_alpha   90.00
_cell.angle_beta   90.00
_cell.angle_gamma   90.00
#
_symmetry.space_group_name_H-M   'P 1'
#
loop_
_entity.id
_entity.type
_entity.pdbx_description
1 polymer ?
#
loop_
_entity_poly.entity_id
_entity_poly.type
_entity_poly.pdbx_seq_one_letter_code
_entity_poly.pdbx_strand_id
1 'polypeptide(L)'
;MDLYREIILDHYKHPRNFGELEKPDAKASEYNAACGDRISIEVRVNASTRQRIDDICFSGVGCAISMASASMLTEKVTGMRLKDVLVLSTNDMVNMLG
;
A
#
# COMPACT_ATOMS: atom_id res chain seq x y z
N MET A 1 7.22 -25.40 -3.11
CA MET A 1 6.09 -24.46 -3.02
C MET A 1 6.56 -23.08 -3.42
N ASP A 2 5.71 -22.34 -4.12
CA ASP A 2 6.06 -21.01 -4.59
C ASP A 2 5.94 -19.98 -3.47
N LEU A 3 7.07 -19.41 -3.06
CA LEU A 3 7.10 -18.40 -2.00
C LEU A 3 6.30 -17.16 -2.36
N TYR A 4 6.31 -16.74 -3.62
CA TYR A 4 5.48 -15.62 -4.09
C TYR A 4 4.02 -15.87 -3.82
N ARG A 5 3.58 -17.08 -4.16
CA ARG A 5 2.17 -17.45 -3.97
C ARG A 5 1.78 -17.40 -2.51
N GLU A 6 2.64 -17.88 -1.63
CA GLU A 6 2.39 -17.86 -0.18
C GLU A 6 2.29 -16.44 0.35
N ILE A 7 3.18 -15.56 -0.08
CA ILE A 7 3.20 -14.16 0.34
C ILE A 7 1.93 -13.46 -0.14
N ILE A 8 1.58 -13.65 -1.40
CA ILE A 8 0.38 -13.04 -1.99
C ILE A 8 -0.88 -13.51 -1.27
N LEU A 9 -0.99 -14.81 -1.03
CA LEU A 9 -2.17 -15.36 -0.33
C LEU A 9 -2.27 -14.86 1.10
N ASP A 10 -1.14 -14.75 1.79
CA ASP A 10 -1.12 -14.24 3.15
C ASP A 10 -1.63 -12.79 3.20
N HIS A 11 -1.09 -11.93 2.35
CA HIS A 11 -1.52 -10.53 2.30
C HIS A 11 -2.95 -10.37 1.80
N TYR A 12 -3.40 -11.26 0.93
CA TYR A 12 -4.78 -11.22 0.47
C TYR A 12 -5.77 -11.63 1.57
N LYS A 13 -5.45 -12.69 2.31
CA LYS A 13 -6.31 -13.18 3.38
C LYS A 13 -6.25 -12.33 4.64
N HIS A 14 -5.10 -11.74 4.90
CA HIS A 14 -4.84 -10.95 6.10
C HIS A 14 -4.18 -9.63 5.71
N PRO A 15 -4.90 -8.75 5.00
CA PRO A 15 -4.30 -7.49 4.54
C PRO A 15 -3.90 -6.61 5.73
N ARG A 16 -2.71 -6.03 5.62
CA ARG A 16 -2.20 -5.10 6.62
C ARG A 16 -2.64 -3.70 6.25
N ASN A 17 -3.01 -2.93 7.28
CA ASN A 17 -3.38 -1.53 7.11
C ASN A 17 -4.59 -1.33 6.19
N PHE A 18 -5.48 -2.31 6.15
CA PHE A 18 -6.73 -2.18 5.41
C PHE A 18 -7.73 -1.36 6.23
N GLY A 19 -8.28 -0.32 5.62
CA GLY A 19 -9.26 0.52 6.27
C GLY A 19 -9.07 1.98 5.91
N GLU A 20 -9.60 2.86 6.75
CA GLU A 20 -9.53 4.29 6.55
C GLU A 20 -8.88 4.95 7.77
N LEU A 21 -8.16 6.05 7.51
CA LEU A 21 -7.57 6.85 8.57
C LEU A 21 -8.55 7.91 9.02
N GLU A 22 -8.51 8.23 10.31
CA GLU A 22 -9.18 9.39 10.84
C GLU A 22 -8.33 10.62 10.52
N LYS A 23 -8.87 11.58 9.80
CA LYS A 23 -8.19 12.82 9.42
C LYS A 23 -6.87 12.57 8.66
N PRO A 24 -6.91 11.92 7.50
CA PRO A 24 -5.68 11.74 6.71
C PRO A 24 -5.18 13.10 6.19
N ASP A 25 -3.86 13.19 6.02
CA ASP A 25 -3.26 14.38 5.41
C ASP A 25 -3.42 14.38 3.90
N ALA A 26 -3.49 13.20 3.30
CA ALA A 26 -3.68 13.06 1.85
C ALA A 26 -4.41 11.77 1.54
N LYS A 27 -5.11 11.77 0.42
CA LYS A 27 -5.83 10.61 -0.08
C LYS A 27 -5.73 10.57 -1.60
N ALA A 28 -5.50 9.39 -2.14
CA ALA A 28 -5.49 9.16 -3.57
C ALA A 28 -6.29 7.91 -3.89
N SER A 29 -6.94 7.91 -5.05
CA SER A 29 -7.73 6.76 -5.51
C SER A 29 -7.39 6.47 -6.95
N GLU A 30 -7.25 5.19 -7.28
CA GLU A 30 -7.05 4.72 -8.63
C GLU A 30 -8.14 3.72 -8.99
N TYR A 31 -8.57 3.80 -10.23
CA TYR A 31 -9.58 2.90 -10.77
C TYR A 31 -9.08 2.29 -12.07
N ASN A 32 -9.03 0.96 -12.11
CA ASN A 32 -8.67 0.23 -13.32
C ASN A 32 -9.93 -0.45 -13.86
N ALA A 33 -10.54 0.15 -14.88
CA ALA A 33 -11.79 -0.33 -15.45
C ALA A 33 -11.65 -1.75 -16.06
N ALA A 34 -10.48 -2.06 -16.61
CA ALA A 34 -10.24 -3.35 -17.24
C ALA A 34 -10.30 -4.51 -16.23
N CYS A 35 -9.84 -4.26 -15.01
CA CYS A 35 -9.81 -5.27 -13.96
C CYS A 35 -10.92 -5.08 -12.91
N GLY A 36 -11.64 -3.97 -12.96
CA GLY A 36 -12.61 -3.64 -11.95
C GLY A 36 -12.00 -3.26 -10.61
N ASP A 37 -10.71 -2.97 -10.57
CA ASP A 37 -10.01 -2.60 -9.35
C ASP A 37 -10.26 -1.14 -9.01
N ARG A 38 -10.52 -0.88 -7.74
CA ARG A 38 -10.60 0.48 -7.20
C ARG A 38 -9.88 0.48 -5.87
N ILE A 39 -8.72 1.11 -5.81
CA ILE A 39 -7.90 1.16 -4.61
C ILE A 39 -7.73 2.61 -4.18
N SER A 40 -7.99 2.88 -2.91
CA SER A 40 -7.75 4.17 -2.29
C SER A 40 -6.67 4.04 -1.25
N ILE A 41 -5.78 5.03 -1.19
CA ILE A 41 -4.71 5.08 -0.21
C ILE A 41 -4.82 6.39 0.56
N GLU A 42 -4.74 6.30 1.88
CA GLU A 42 -4.75 7.46 2.76
C GLU A 42 -3.47 7.47 3.58
N VAL A 43 -2.88 8.64 3.73
CA VAL A 43 -1.63 8.78 4.49
C VAL A 43 -1.75 9.88 5.53
N ARG A 44 -1.03 9.68 6.63
CA ARG A 44 -0.82 10.70 7.64
C ARG A 44 0.67 10.87 7.83
N VAL A 45 1.15 12.12 7.73
CA VAL A 45 2.56 12.42 7.86
C VAL A 45 2.87 12.88 9.28
N ASN A 46 4.16 12.79 9.67
CA ASN A 46 4.59 13.23 10.99
C ASN A 46 4.25 14.69 11.21
N ALA A 47 3.57 14.98 12.32
CA ALA A 47 3.06 16.32 12.60
C ALA A 47 4.17 17.35 12.81
N SER A 48 5.32 16.94 13.34
CA SER A 48 6.42 17.85 13.64
C SER A 48 7.28 18.17 12.42
N THR A 49 7.69 17.13 11.69
CA THR A 49 8.64 17.29 10.58
C THR A 49 7.96 17.32 9.21
N ARG A 50 6.81 16.68 9.08
CA ARG A 50 6.06 16.49 7.85
C ARG A 50 6.91 15.81 6.75
N GLN A 51 7.90 15.02 7.18
CA GLN A 51 8.85 14.39 6.27
C GLN A 51 8.72 12.87 6.22
N ARG A 52 8.01 12.27 7.16
CA ARG A 52 7.84 10.81 7.24
C ARG A 52 6.38 10.44 7.26
N ILE A 53 6.10 9.24 6.75
CA ILE A 53 4.76 8.66 6.81
C ILE A 53 4.61 7.96 8.16
N ASP A 54 3.73 8.48 9.01
CA ASP A 54 3.42 7.87 10.29
C ASP A 54 2.40 6.74 10.14
N ASP A 55 1.36 6.98 9.35
CA ASP A 55 0.31 6.01 9.11
C ASP A 55 -0.07 6.00 7.64
N ILE A 56 -0.39 4.82 7.13
CA ILE A 56 -0.92 4.65 5.79
C ILE A 56 -1.93 3.50 5.82
N CYS A 57 -3.05 3.70 5.15
CA CYS A 57 -4.07 2.67 4.99
C CYS A 57 -4.50 2.60 3.55
N PHE A 58 -5.01 1.45 3.15
CA PHE A 58 -5.65 1.32 1.86
C PHE A 58 -7.04 0.70 2.03
N SER A 59 -7.90 0.97 1.07
CA SER A 59 -9.24 0.39 1.03
C SER A 59 -9.64 0.21 -0.42
N GLY A 60 -10.74 -0.49 -0.63
CA GLY A 60 -11.28 -0.69 -1.97
C GLY A 60 -11.49 -2.13 -2.32
N VAL A 61 -11.63 -2.39 -3.61
CA VAL A 61 -11.93 -3.70 -4.17
C VAL A 61 -10.98 -3.97 -5.31
N GLY A 62 -10.43 -5.18 -5.36
CA GLY A 62 -9.52 -5.56 -6.43
C GLY A 62 -9.26 -7.05 -6.42
N CYS A 63 -8.49 -7.54 -7.39
CA CYS A 63 -8.10 -8.94 -7.43
C CYS A 63 -7.10 -9.24 -6.31
N ALA A 64 -6.83 -10.53 -6.10
CA ALA A 64 -5.94 -10.97 -5.04
C ALA A 64 -4.56 -10.32 -5.13
N ILE A 65 -4.03 -10.18 -6.35
CA ILE A 65 -2.71 -9.56 -6.56
C ILE A 65 -2.73 -8.08 -6.22
N SER A 66 -3.77 -7.36 -6.66
CA SER A 66 -3.91 -5.93 -6.37
C SER A 66 -4.02 -5.68 -4.87
N MET A 67 -4.85 -6.46 -4.18
CA MET A 67 -5.04 -6.30 -2.74
C MET A 67 -3.79 -6.66 -1.96
N ALA A 68 -3.12 -7.74 -2.34
CA ALA A 68 -1.87 -8.13 -1.71
C ALA A 68 -0.78 -7.09 -1.92
N SER A 69 -0.66 -6.56 -3.14
CA SER A 69 0.34 -5.54 -3.46
C SER A 69 0.11 -4.27 -2.66
N ALA A 70 -1.14 -3.83 -2.51
CA ALA A 70 -1.46 -2.66 -1.71
C ALA A 70 -1.10 -2.88 -0.24
N SER A 71 -1.42 -4.07 0.30
CA SER A 71 -1.06 -4.44 1.67
C SER A 71 0.45 -4.37 1.89
N MET A 72 1.22 -4.96 0.97
CA MET A 72 2.68 -4.98 1.05
C MET A 72 3.26 -3.57 0.93
N LEU A 73 2.71 -2.75 0.05
CA LEU A 73 3.12 -1.37 -0.11
C LEU A 73 2.95 -0.58 1.19
N THR A 74 1.81 -0.72 1.85
CA THR A 74 1.56 0.00 3.09
C THR A 74 2.57 -0.36 4.17
N GLU A 75 2.95 -1.63 4.26
CA GLU A 75 3.99 -2.04 5.21
C GLU A 75 5.34 -1.46 4.84
N LYS A 76 5.66 -1.45 3.56
CA LYS A 76 6.95 -0.96 3.07
C LYS A 76 7.15 0.52 3.36
N VAL A 77 6.13 1.33 3.13
CA VAL A 77 6.29 2.79 3.19
C VAL A 77 6.05 3.39 4.57
N THR A 78 5.46 2.64 5.50
CA THR A 78 5.26 3.14 6.87
C THR A 78 6.61 3.48 7.49
N GLY A 79 6.76 4.70 7.97
CA GLY A 79 8.00 5.19 8.57
C GLY A 79 9.02 5.70 7.58
N MET A 80 8.80 5.55 6.27
CA MET A 80 9.71 6.07 5.26
C MET A 80 9.58 7.58 5.14
N ARG A 81 10.66 8.22 4.70
CA ARG A 81 10.62 9.64 4.35
C ARG A 81 9.85 9.82 3.05
N LEU A 82 9.09 10.91 2.95
CA LEU A 82 8.29 11.19 1.75
C LEU A 82 9.14 11.18 0.48
N LYS A 83 10.35 11.75 0.53
CA LYS A 83 11.22 11.77 -0.65
C LYS A 83 11.62 10.38 -1.12
N ASP A 84 11.76 9.43 -0.20
CA ASP A 84 12.11 8.05 -0.53
C ASP A 84 10.92 7.31 -1.13
N VAL A 85 9.72 7.60 -0.66
CA VAL A 85 8.49 7.02 -1.23
C VAL A 85 8.30 7.46 -2.68
N LEU A 86 8.60 8.74 -2.97
CA LEU A 86 8.42 9.29 -4.31
C LEU A 86 9.33 8.65 -5.36
N VAL A 87 10.44 8.00 -4.93
CA VAL A 87 11.34 7.32 -5.86
C VAL A 87 11.13 5.82 -5.93
N LEU A 88 10.10 5.29 -5.25
CA LEU A 88 9.76 3.87 -5.38
C LEU A 88 9.34 3.57 -6.81
N SER A 89 9.82 2.46 -7.32
CA SER A 89 9.53 2.03 -8.69
C SER A 89 8.87 0.65 -8.69
N THR A 90 8.45 0.23 -9.89
CA THR A 90 7.92 -1.12 -10.08
C THR A 90 8.92 -2.18 -9.65
N ASN A 91 10.20 -1.95 -9.91
CA ASN A 91 11.25 -2.90 -9.51
C ASN A 91 11.32 -3.05 -8.00
N ASP A 92 11.16 -1.95 -7.26
CA ASP A 92 11.12 -2.01 -5.79
C ASP A 92 9.93 -2.83 -5.32
N MET A 93 8.80 -2.69 -5.97
CA MET A 93 7.60 -3.46 -5.65
C MET A 93 7.83 -4.96 -5.91
N VAL A 94 8.45 -5.30 -7.03
CA VAL A 94 8.77 -6.69 -7.36
C VAL A 94 9.74 -7.27 -6.34
N ASN A 95 10.74 -6.50 -5.92
CA ASN A 95 11.71 -6.96 -4.93
C ASN A 95 11.08 -7.27 -3.57
N MET A 96 9.99 -6.61 -3.23
CA MET A 96 9.25 -6.94 -2.00
C MET A 96 8.61 -8.33 -2.04
N LEU A 97 8.34 -8.84 -3.23
CA LEU A 97 7.73 -10.16 -3.40
C LEU A 97 8.75 -11.30 -3.29
N GLY A 98 9.97 -11.03 -3.52
CA GLY A 98 11.01 -12.01 -3.55
C GLY A 98 12.25 -11.67 -2.83
#